data_118f06dae922cb116a9dab7566f5904a
#
_entry.id   118f06dae922cb116a9dab7566f5904a
#
_cell.length_a   1.000
_cell.length_b   1.000
_cell.length_c   1.000
_cell.angle_alpha   90.00
_cell.angle_beta   90.00
_cell.angle_gamma   90.00
#
_symmetry.space_group_name_H-M   'P 1'
#
loop_
_entity.id
_entity.type
_entity.pdbx_description
1 polymer ?
#
loop_
_entity_poly.entity_id
_entity_poly.type
_entity_poly.pdbx_seq_one_letter_code
_entity_poly.pdbx_strand_id
1 'polypeptide(L)'
;MRVYEAAPEPVKPHAASPAASALLLRSLVSLECAILVGLPGAGKSTFYRARLSGTHVLVSKDLYPRSANRQARMLRDIVRALGEGRSVAVDNTNPSRRDRAPIIELARACGARLVAYHVRATTREAVARNEGRTGSGRVPKVAIFTVARRLEPPGRDEGFDEVFDVVPGEAGTFAVQDAASGPAADAQR
;
A
#
# COMPACT_ATOMS: atom_id res chain seq x y z
N MET A 1 -58.23 -3.99 -49.94
CA MET A 1 -56.94 -3.28 -50.11
C MET A 1 -56.31 -3.19 -48.72
N ARG A 2 -55.36 -4.11 -48.46
CA ARG A 2 -54.63 -4.17 -47.15
C ARG A 2 -53.34 -3.40 -47.31
N VAL A 3 -53.16 -2.37 -46.50
CA VAL A 3 -51.93 -1.55 -46.40
C VAL A 3 -50.95 -2.32 -45.48
N TYR A 4 -49.82 -2.78 -46.00
CA TYR A 4 -48.74 -3.36 -45.22
C TYR A 4 -47.89 -2.21 -44.65
N GLU A 5 -47.88 -2.08 -43.34
CA GLU A 5 -47.00 -1.17 -42.58
C GLU A 5 -45.61 -1.80 -42.50
N ALA A 6 -44.62 -1.07 -42.93
CA ALA A 6 -43.21 -1.55 -42.93
C ALA A 6 -42.69 -1.70 -41.52
N ALA A 7 -42.02 -2.83 -41.24
CA ALA A 7 -41.36 -3.10 -39.97
C ALA A 7 -40.21 -2.13 -39.74
N PRO A 8 -39.97 -1.67 -38.46
CA PRO A 8 -38.87 -0.77 -38.14
C PRO A 8 -37.52 -1.46 -38.35
N GLU A 9 -36.57 -0.73 -38.91
CA GLU A 9 -35.21 -1.20 -39.12
C GLU A 9 -34.50 -1.54 -37.77
N PRO A 10 -33.62 -2.56 -37.74
CA PRO A 10 -32.88 -2.89 -36.53
C PRO A 10 -31.88 -1.79 -36.17
N VAL A 11 -32.02 -1.26 -34.97
CA VAL A 11 -31.11 -0.28 -34.38
C VAL A 11 -29.71 -0.94 -34.25
N LYS A 12 -28.75 -0.44 -35.02
CA LYS A 12 -27.34 -0.90 -34.90
C LYS A 12 -26.82 -0.58 -33.50
N PRO A 13 -26.19 -1.54 -32.79
CA PRO A 13 -25.63 -1.26 -31.49
C PRO A 13 -24.51 -0.21 -31.65
N HIS A 14 -24.65 0.92 -30.95
CA HIS A 14 -23.60 1.92 -30.86
C HIS A 14 -22.40 1.28 -30.19
N ALA A 15 -21.31 1.11 -30.95
CA ALA A 15 -20.04 0.68 -30.41
C ALA A 15 -19.60 1.72 -29.36
N ALA A 16 -19.47 1.27 -28.11
CA ALA A 16 -18.98 2.12 -27.04
C ALA A 16 -17.61 2.69 -27.45
N SER A 17 -17.44 4.00 -27.31
CA SER A 17 -16.18 4.67 -27.59
C SER A 17 -15.05 3.99 -26.83
N PRO A 18 -13.86 3.79 -27.43
CA PRO A 18 -12.71 3.19 -26.73
C PRO A 18 -12.35 3.92 -25.43
N ALA A 19 -12.66 5.23 -25.34
CA ALA A 19 -12.55 6.02 -24.12
C ALA A 19 -13.57 5.58 -23.04
N ALA A 20 -14.80 5.26 -23.40
CA ALA A 20 -15.83 4.77 -22.49
C ALA A 20 -15.53 3.35 -21.99
N SER A 21 -15.02 2.47 -22.88
CA SER A 21 -14.52 1.13 -22.49
C SER A 21 -13.31 1.21 -21.57
N ALA A 22 -12.38 2.13 -21.82
CA ALA A 22 -11.23 2.36 -20.94
C ALA A 22 -11.65 2.92 -19.57
N LEU A 23 -12.71 3.76 -19.51
CA LEU A 23 -13.26 4.27 -18.26
C LEU A 23 -13.96 3.17 -17.46
N LEU A 24 -14.72 2.29 -18.11
CA LEU A 24 -15.37 1.13 -17.50
C LEU A 24 -14.35 0.09 -17.00
N LEU A 25 -13.29 -0.18 -17.75
CA LEU A 25 -12.19 -1.04 -17.32
C LEU A 25 -11.42 -0.43 -16.14
N ARG A 26 -11.25 0.89 -16.09
CA ARG A 26 -10.70 1.59 -14.92
C ARG A 26 -11.59 1.48 -13.68
N SER A 27 -12.91 1.40 -13.84
CA SER A 27 -13.88 1.22 -12.75
C SER A 27 -13.84 -0.19 -12.14
N LEU A 28 -13.28 -1.20 -12.83
CA LEU A 28 -13.14 -2.58 -12.34
C LEU A 28 -11.83 -2.83 -11.56
N VAL A 29 -10.84 -1.95 -11.66
CA VAL A 29 -9.63 -2.01 -10.86
C VAL A 29 -9.87 -1.14 -9.62
N SER A 30 -10.18 -1.77 -8.50
CA SER A 30 -10.31 -1.09 -7.22
C SER A 30 -9.01 -0.35 -6.91
N LEU A 31 -9.08 1.00 -6.80
CA LEU A 31 -7.98 1.86 -6.41
C LEU A 31 -7.50 1.47 -5.01
N GLU A 32 -6.20 1.23 -4.83
CA GLU A 32 -5.66 0.72 -3.57
C GLU A 32 -4.61 1.68 -2.98
N CYS A 33 -4.65 1.83 -1.66
CA CYS A 33 -3.59 2.41 -0.88
C CYS A 33 -3.00 1.33 0.05
N ALA A 34 -1.85 0.78 -0.35
CA ALA A 34 -1.09 -0.20 0.41
C ALA A 34 -0.18 0.51 1.41
N ILE A 35 -0.35 0.30 2.71
CA ILE A 35 0.50 0.87 3.76
C ILE A 35 1.44 -0.21 4.29
N LEU A 36 2.75 -0.05 4.06
CA LEU A 36 3.76 -0.96 4.60
C LEU A 36 4.07 -0.57 6.04
N VAL A 37 4.01 -1.54 6.95
CA VAL A 37 4.27 -1.38 8.39
C VAL A 37 5.42 -2.29 8.79
N GLY A 38 6.33 -1.83 9.67
CA GLY A 38 7.41 -2.67 10.20
C GLY A 38 8.72 -1.92 10.45
N LEU A 39 9.67 -2.60 11.09
CA LEU A 39 10.95 -2.04 11.50
C LEU A 39 11.81 -1.57 10.31
N PRO A 40 12.72 -0.59 10.50
CA PRO A 40 13.82 -0.39 9.55
C PRO A 40 14.61 -1.70 9.41
N GLY A 41 14.87 -2.14 8.19
CA GLY A 41 15.52 -3.45 7.96
C GLY A 41 14.57 -4.66 7.90
N ALA A 42 13.26 -4.51 8.13
CA ALA A 42 12.31 -5.61 8.06
C ALA A 42 12.13 -6.21 6.65
N GLY A 43 12.45 -5.47 5.58
CA GLY A 43 12.29 -5.95 4.20
C GLY A 43 11.15 -5.28 3.42
N LYS A 44 10.54 -4.21 3.94
CA LYS A 44 9.41 -3.48 3.30
C LYS A 44 9.68 -3.08 1.85
N SER A 45 10.80 -2.40 1.58
CA SER A 45 11.14 -1.95 0.22
C SER A 45 11.47 -3.13 -0.71
N THR A 46 11.92 -4.27 -0.18
CA THR A 46 12.10 -5.50 -0.96
C THR A 46 10.75 -6.11 -1.30
N PHE A 47 9.83 -6.17 -0.34
CA PHE A 47 8.46 -6.60 -0.56
C PHE A 47 7.74 -5.72 -1.61
N TYR A 48 7.85 -4.39 -1.49
CA TYR A 48 7.32 -3.46 -2.49
C TYR A 48 7.82 -3.82 -3.89
N ARG A 49 9.15 -3.93 -4.07
CA ARG A 49 9.73 -4.25 -5.38
C ARG A 49 9.26 -5.60 -5.93
N ALA A 50 9.11 -6.59 -5.06
CA ALA A 50 8.74 -7.94 -5.48
C ALA A 50 7.25 -8.10 -5.81
N ARG A 51 6.36 -7.34 -5.13
CA ARG A 51 4.92 -7.61 -5.16
C ARG A 51 4.05 -6.44 -5.62
N LEU A 52 4.47 -5.20 -5.41
CA LEU A 52 3.64 -4.02 -5.62
C LEU A 52 4.15 -3.08 -6.71
N SER A 53 5.42 -3.14 -7.08
CA SER A 53 6.03 -2.17 -8.01
C SER A 53 5.43 -2.15 -9.41
N GLY A 54 4.80 -3.24 -9.86
CA GLY A 54 4.12 -3.33 -11.15
C GLY A 54 2.73 -2.69 -11.18
N THR A 55 2.13 -2.43 -10.02
CA THR A 55 0.74 -1.97 -9.90
C THR A 55 0.57 -0.71 -9.04
N HIS A 56 1.52 -0.41 -8.17
CA HIS A 56 1.44 0.70 -7.21
C HIS A 56 2.58 1.70 -7.39
N VAL A 57 2.26 2.97 -7.33
CA VAL A 57 3.24 4.06 -7.26
C VAL A 57 3.88 4.07 -5.88
N LEU A 58 5.22 4.07 -5.83
CA LEU A 58 5.94 4.22 -4.56
C LEU A 58 5.80 5.64 -4.01
N VAL A 59 5.38 5.74 -2.77
CA VAL A 59 5.38 6.99 -2.00
C VAL A 59 6.13 6.75 -0.69
N SER A 60 7.18 7.54 -0.44
CA SER A 60 8.01 7.42 0.76
C SER A 60 8.59 8.78 1.15
N LYS A 61 8.75 9.01 2.46
CA LYS A 61 9.45 10.20 2.97
C LYS A 61 10.91 10.26 2.52
N ASP A 62 11.50 9.12 2.22
CA ASP A 62 12.90 9.01 1.77
C ASP A 62 13.11 9.56 0.36
N LEU A 63 12.04 9.71 -0.44
CA LEU A 63 12.09 10.37 -1.75
C LEU A 63 12.30 11.89 -1.64
N TYR A 64 12.19 12.47 -0.44
CA TYR A 64 12.29 13.92 -0.21
C TYR A 64 13.38 14.31 0.79
N PRO A 65 14.65 13.90 0.60
CA PRO A 65 15.69 14.07 1.62
C PRO A 65 15.94 15.53 1.99
N ARG A 66 15.70 16.47 1.06
CA ARG A 66 15.91 17.92 1.24
C ARG A 66 14.64 18.69 1.62
N SER A 67 13.49 18.04 1.78
CA SER A 67 12.24 18.72 2.11
C SER A 67 12.14 18.97 3.63
N ALA A 68 11.85 20.20 4.02
CA ALA A 68 11.58 20.57 5.41
C ALA A 68 10.31 19.88 5.94
N ASN A 69 9.30 19.63 5.08
CA ASN A 69 8.07 18.97 5.46
C ASN A 69 7.80 17.73 4.59
N ARG A 70 8.57 16.65 4.86
CA ARG A 70 8.46 15.37 4.15
C ARG A 70 7.07 14.74 4.30
N GLN A 71 6.43 14.89 5.47
CA GLN A 71 5.09 14.35 5.72
C GLN A 71 4.06 15.00 4.81
N ALA A 72 3.97 16.32 4.79
CA ALA A 72 2.99 17.00 3.96
C ALA A 72 3.23 16.74 2.45
N ARG A 73 4.49 16.60 2.03
CA ARG A 73 4.81 16.26 0.64
C ARG A 73 4.34 14.86 0.29
N MET A 74 4.62 13.89 1.15
CA MET A 74 4.17 12.51 0.99
C MET A 74 2.64 12.43 0.88
N LEU A 75 1.91 13.11 1.78
CA LEU A 75 0.45 13.12 1.76
C LEU A 75 -0.13 13.73 0.46
N ARG A 76 0.48 14.81 -0.04
CA ARG A 76 0.09 15.40 -1.35
C ARG A 76 0.33 14.44 -2.51
N ASP A 77 1.44 13.70 -2.49
CA ASP A 77 1.75 12.76 -3.57
C ASP A 77 0.83 11.54 -3.55
N ILE A 78 0.37 11.10 -2.36
CA ILE A 78 -0.69 10.09 -2.21
C ILE A 78 -1.98 10.59 -2.89
N VAL A 79 -2.47 11.76 -2.48
CA VAL A 79 -3.71 12.34 -3.04
C VAL A 79 -3.62 12.52 -4.55
N ARG A 80 -2.48 13.03 -5.04
CA ARG A 80 -2.25 13.21 -6.48
C ARG A 80 -2.31 11.89 -7.24
N ALA A 81 -1.58 10.87 -6.79
CA ALA A 81 -1.53 9.58 -7.48
C ALA A 81 -2.90 8.89 -7.48
N LEU A 82 -3.61 8.91 -6.34
CA LEU A 82 -4.96 8.36 -6.24
C LEU A 82 -5.95 9.16 -7.12
N GLY A 83 -5.87 10.49 -7.13
CA GLY A 83 -6.68 11.34 -8.01
C GLY A 83 -6.43 11.11 -9.51
N GLU A 84 -5.24 10.66 -9.88
CA GLU A 84 -4.89 10.22 -11.23
C GLU A 84 -5.33 8.77 -11.53
N GLY A 85 -6.04 8.10 -10.61
CA GLY A 85 -6.50 6.72 -10.76
C GLY A 85 -5.39 5.68 -10.64
N ARG A 86 -4.31 5.99 -9.92
CA ARG A 86 -3.18 5.08 -9.69
C ARG A 86 -3.14 4.63 -8.23
N SER A 87 -3.07 3.33 -8.01
CA SER A 87 -2.82 2.75 -6.69
C SER A 87 -1.47 3.18 -6.14
N VAL A 88 -1.35 3.30 -4.81
CA VAL A 88 -0.14 3.76 -4.14
C VAL A 88 0.35 2.75 -3.10
N ALA A 89 1.67 2.63 -2.94
CA ALA A 89 2.30 1.92 -1.84
C ALA A 89 3.13 2.89 -0.99
N VAL A 90 2.78 3.01 0.29
CA VAL A 90 3.43 3.90 1.24
C VAL A 90 4.53 3.14 1.98
N ASP A 91 5.79 3.30 1.51
CA ASP A 91 6.96 2.62 2.09
C ASP A 91 7.67 3.51 3.12
N ASN A 92 7.16 3.47 4.34
CA ASN A 92 7.80 4.01 5.54
C ASN A 92 7.71 2.98 6.67
N THR A 93 8.20 3.29 7.86
CA THR A 93 8.05 2.41 9.02
C THR A 93 6.60 2.35 9.52
N ASN A 94 5.87 3.47 9.43
CA ASN A 94 4.47 3.64 9.83
C ASN A 94 4.13 2.95 11.17
N PRO A 95 4.93 3.18 12.25
CA PRO A 95 4.97 2.29 13.40
C PRO A 95 3.71 2.37 14.26
N SER A 96 3.10 3.53 14.41
CA SER A 96 1.95 3.70 15.30
C SER A 96 0.66 4.01 14.53
N ARG A 97 -0.48 3.79 15.17
CA ARG A 97 -1.80 4.20 14.67
C ARG A 97 -1.82 5.69 14.34
N ARG A 98 -1.19 6.52 15.19
CA ARG A 98 -1.07 7.96 14.97
C ARG A 98 -0.30 8.29 13.68
N ASP A 99 0.74 7.53 13.35
CA ASP A 99 1.51 7.75 12.12
C ASP A 99 0.70 7.34 10.87
N ARG A 100 -0.19 6.35 10.98
CA ARG A 100 -1.01 5.81 9.89
C ARG A 100 -2.29 6.62 9.64
N ALA A 101 -2.91 7.16 10.70
CA ALA A 101 -4.21 7.82 10.63
C ALA A 101 -4.34 8.86 9.49
N PRO A 102 -3.41 9.83 9.31
CA PRO A 102 -3.55 10.82 8.24
C PRO A 102 -3.45 10.24 6.83
N ILE A 103 -2.78 9.09 6.66
CA ILE A 103 -2.72 8.38 5.38
C ILE A 103 -4.04 7.68 5.10
N ILE A 104 -4.60 7.00 6.12
CA ILE A 104 -5.88 6.29 6.06
C ILE A 104 -7.01 7.27 5.72
N GLU A 105 -7.09 8.40 6.43
CA GLU A 105 -8.11 9.43 6.21
C GLU A 105 -8.10 9.96 4.77
N LEU A 106 -6.92 10.34 4.27
CA LEU A 106 -6.78 10.88 2.92
C LEU A 106 -7.06 9.85 1.83
N ALA A 107 -6.55 8.63 1.99
CA ALA A 107 -6.76 7.58 0.99
C ALA A 107 -8.25 7.16 0.94
N ARG A 108 -8.92 7.10 2.09
CA ARG A 108 -10.35 6.84 2.16
C ARG A 108 -11.19 7.95 1.53
N ALA A 109 -10.82 9.22 1.76
CA ALA A 109 -11.46 10.37 1.10
C ALA A 109 -11.30 10.33 -0.43
N CYS A 110 -10.23 9.70 -0.94
CA CYS A 110 -10.03 9.45 -2.37
C CYS A 110 -10.76 8.20 -2.89
N GLY A 111 -11.53 7.49 -2.05
CA GLY A 111 -12.24 6.27 -2.42
C GLY A 111 -11.34 5.05 -2.62
N ALA A 112 -10.12 5.07 -2.11
CA ALA A 112 -9.20 3.94 -2.23
C ALA A 112 -9.52 2.85 -1.19
N ARG A 113 -9.36 1.59 -1.61
CA ARG A 113 -9.29 0.43 -0.72
C ARG A 113 -8.01 0.51 0.09
N LEU A 114 -8.09 0.30 1.39
CA LEU A 114 -6.99 0.43 2.34
C LEU A 114 -6.46 -0.96 2.74
N VAL A 115 -5.20 -1.23 2.43
CA VAL A 115 -4.56 -2.51 2.74
C VAL A 115 -3.30 -2.26 3.56
N ALA A 116 -3.17 -2.93 4.71
CA ALA A 116 -1.94 -2.93 5.50
C ALA A 116 -1.12 -4.19 5.24
N TYR A 117 0.17 -4.01 4.98
CA TYR A 117 1.16 -5.10 4.93
C TYR A 117 2.15 -4.94 6.08
N HIS A 118 1.95 -5.73 7.14
CA HIS A 118 2.83 -5.76 8.30
C HIS A 118 4.01 -6.69 8.03
N VAL A 119 5.14 -6.14 7.62
CA VAL A 119 6.36 -6.90 7.35
C VAL A 119 7.03 -7.27 8.66
N ARG A 120 6.86 -8.54 9.05
CA ARG A 120 7.32 -9.11 10.32
C ARG A 120 8.85 -9.24 10.33
N ALA A 121 9.45 -8.78 11.38
CA ALA A 121 10.86 -9.04 11.68
C ALA A 121 11.10 -8.81 13.16
N THR A 122 11.85 -9.68 13.79
CA THR A 122 12.38 -9.43 15.14
C THR A 122 13.38 -8.27 15.10
N THR A 123 13.58 -7.60 16.22
CA THR A 123 14.58 -6.52 16.32
C THR A 123 15.98 -7.03 15.96
N ARG A 124 16.31 -8.29 16.33
CA ARG A 124 17.59 -8.94 16.01
C ARG A 124 17.78 -9.09 14.50
N GLU A 125 16.79 -9.59 13.79
CA GLU A 125 16.85 -9.73 12.32
C GLU A 125 16.92 -8.38 11.62
N ALA A 126 16.15 -7.39 12.08
CA ALA A 126 16.17 -6.04 11.55
C ALA A 126 17.55 -5.38 11.70
N VAL A 127 18.20 -5.55 12.86
CA VAL A 127 19.57 -5.07 13.12
C VAL A 127 20.57 -5.80 12.21
N ALA A 128 20.51 -7.12 12.13
CA ALA A 128 21.43 -7.90 11.28
C ALA A 128 21.33 -7.49 9.80
N ARG A 129 20.11 -7.36 9.26
CA ARG A 129 19.90 -6.90 7.87
C ARG A 129 20.34 -5.44 7.66
N ASN A 130 20.19 -4.59 8.68
CA ASN A 130 20.64 -3.21 8.60
C ASN A 130 22.18 -3.08 8.60
N GLU A 131 22.89 -3.97 9.27
CA GLU A 131 24.36 -4.00 9.27
C GLU A 131 24.95 -4.31 7.89
N GLY A 132 24.26 -5.14 7.11
CA GLY A 132 24.64 -5.42 5.72
C GLY A 132 24.33 -4.28 4.73
N ARG A 133 23.70 -3.18 5.17
CA ARG A 133 23.43 -2.02 4.31
C ARG A 133 24.59 -1.04 4.30
N THR A 134 24.76 -0.35 3.17
CA THR A 134 25.75 0.69 2.96
C THR A 134 25.12 2.06 2.71
N GLY A 135 25.87 3.13 2.92
CA GLY A 135 25.46 4.50 2.62
C GLY A 135 24.21 4.95 3.39
N SER A 136 23.39 5.76 2.75
CA SER A 136 22.16 6.36 3.33
C SER A 136 21.05 5.35 3.66
N GLY A 137 21.17 4.12 3.15
CA GLY A 137 20.22 3.04 3.48
C GLY A 137 20.43 2.43 4.87
N ARG A 138 21.62 2.66 5.49
CA ARG A 138 21.91 2.18 6.83
C ARG A 138 21.44 3.19 7.87
N VAL A 139 20.58 2.76 8.79
CA VAL A 139 20.11 3.59 9.90
C VAL A 139 20.85 3.28 11.19
N PRO A 140 21.01 4.23 12.13
CA PRO A 140 21.57 3.95 13.45
C PRO A 140 20.78 2.86 14.18
N LYS A 141 21.45 1.95 14.89
CA LYS A 141 20.78 0.87 15.65
C LYS A 141 19.73 1.42 16.62
N VAL A 142 20.01 2.55 17.28
CA VAL A 142 19.07 3.21 18.20
C VAL A 142 17.74 3.55 17.52
N ALA A 143 17.74 3.89 16.23
CA ALA A 143 16.52 4.17 15.49
C ALA A 143 15.64 2.93 15.32
N ILE A 144 16.25 1.74 15.15
CA ILE A 144 15.53 0.46 15.06
C ILE A 144 14.83 0.17 16.40
N PHE A 145 15.53 0.30 17.52
CA PHE A 145 14.95 0.11 18.86
C PHE A 145 13.87 1.13 19.19
N THR A 146 14.06 2.39 18.79
CA THR A 146 13.05 3.45 18.98
C THR A 146 11.77 3.13 18.21
N VAL A 147 11.89 2.66 16.97
CA VAL A 147 10.72 2.25 16.17
C VAL A 147 10.09 0.99 16.77
N ALA A 148 10.88 0.01 17.21
CA ALA A 148 10.37 -1.22 17.83
C ALA A 148 9.49 -0.96 19.06
N ARG A 149 9.88 0.00 19.91
CA ARG A 149 9.08 0.40 21.10
C ARG A 149 7.75 1.08 20.75
N ARG A 150 7.66 1.65 19.55
CA ARG A 150 6.46 2.38 19.09
C ARG A 150 5.64 1.56 18.09
N LEU A 151 6.11 0.38 17.74
CA LEU A 151 5.45 -0.43 16.73
C LEU A 151 4.18 -1.06 17.29
N GLU A 152 3.07 -0.62 16.78
CA GLU A 152 1.73 -1.14 17.01
C GLU A 152 1.31 -1.92 15.75
N PRO A 153 1.04 -3.24 15.85
CA PRO A 153 0.52 -4.00 14.72
C PRO A 153 -0.71 -3.31 14.14
N PRO A 154 -0.84 -3.23 12.80
CA PRO A 154 -2.01 -2.64 12.18
C PRO A 154 -3.24 -3.53 12.44
N GLY A 155 -4.40 -2.90 12.61
CA GLY A 155 -5.67 -3.57 12.85
C GLY A 155 -6.78 -3.02 11.95
N ARG A 156 -7.79 -3.84 11.65
CA ARG A 156 -8.96 -3.44 10.86
C ARG A 156 -9.75 -2.30 11.53
N ASP A 157 -9.68 -2.21 12.84
CA ASP A 157 -10.27 -1.14 13.67
C ASP A 157 -9.67 0.26 13.41
N GLU A 158 -8.51 0.35 12.73
CA GLU A 158 -7.95 1.62 12.26
C GLU A 158 -8.63 2.11 10.97
N GLY A 159 -9.42 1.27 10.31
CA GLY A 159 -10.07 1.57 9.04
C GLY A 159 -9.46 0.88 7.83
N PHE A 160 -8.62 -0.14 8.01
CA PHE A 160 -8.15 -1.00 6.93
C PHE A 160 -9.25 -1.95 6.48
N ASP A 161 -9.39 -2.12 5.16
CA ASP A 161 -10.26 -3.13 4.55
C ASP A 161 -9.64 -4.53 4.68
N GLU A 162 -8.29 -4.60 4.57
CA GLU A 162 -7.52 -5.82 4.77
C GLU A 162 -6.20 -5.55 5.51
N VAL A 163 -5.78 -6.53 6.29
CA VAL A 163 -4.51 -6.51 7.02
C VAL A 163 -3.80 -7.84 6.82
N PHE A 164 -2.57 -7.78 6.29
CA PHE A 164 -1.75 -8.96 6.04
C PHE A 164 -0.47 -8.92 6.87
N ASP A 165 -0.13 -10.05 7.48
CA ASP A 165 1.22 -10.33 7.97
C ASP A 165 2.08 -10.84 6.82
N VAL A 166 3.24 -10.22 6.65
CA VAL A 166 4.23 -10.56 5.63
C VAL A 166 5.48 -11.08 6.31
N VAL A 167 5.80 -12.33 6.10
CA VAL A 167 7.00 -12.97 6.64
C VAL A 167 8.04 -13.11 5.54
N PRO A 168 9.19 -12.40 5.64
CA PRO A 168 10.28 -12.55 4.70
C PRO A 168 10.92 -13.95 4.82
N GLY A 169 11.01 -14.65 3.70
CA GLY A 169 11.74 -15.91 3.58
C GLY A 169 13.12 -15.74 2.97
N GLU A 170 13.73 -16.87 2.61
CA GLU A 170 15.02 -16.91 1.93
C GLU A 170 14.92 -16.40 0.48
N ALA A 171 16.07 -15.97 -0.06
CA ALA A 171 16.20 -15.49 -1.45
C ALA A 171 15.19 -14.40 -1.87
N GLY A 172 14.69 -13.59 -0.91
CA GLY A 172 13.74 -12.51 -1.20
C GLY A 172 12.30 -12.97 -1.43
N THR A 173 11.96 -14.19 -1.02
CA THR A 173 10.58 -14.70 -1.00
C THR A 173 9.78 -14.08 0.16
N PHE A 174 8.45 -14.12 0.05
CA PHE A 174 7.54 -13.59 1.07
C PHE A 174 6.32 -14.50 1.20
N ALA A 175 6.05 -14.95 2.43
CA ALA A 175 4.76 -15.53 2.79
C ALA A 175 3.83 -14.39 3.23
N VAL A 176 2.62 -14.34 2.67
CA VAL A 176 1.59 -13.35 2.99
C VAL A 176 0.39 -14.09 3.55
N GLN A 177 -0.06 -13.71 4.75
CA GLN A 177 -1.16 -14.32 5.46
C GLN A 177 -2.12 -13.24 5.96
N ASP A 178 -3.42 -13.51 5.97
CA ASP A 178 -4.39 -12.61 6.60
C ASP A 178 -4.11 -12.54 8.11
N ALA A 179 -3.94 -11.34 8.64
CA ALA A 179 -3.64 -11.14 10.07
C ALA A 179 -4.79 -11.60 11.00
N ALA A 180 -6.01 -11.70 10.48
CA ALA A 180 -7.17 -12.25 11.23
C ALA A 180 -7.10 -13.77 11.39
N SER A 181 -6.27 -14.46 10.57
CA SER A 181 -6.13 -15.92 10.56
C SER A 181 -4.88 -16.43 11.30
N GLY A 182 -4.03 -15.53 11.78
CA GLY A 182 -2.81 -15.87 12.51
C GLY A 182 -3.06 -16.13 14.00
N PRO A 183 -2.22 -16.97 14.65
CA PRO A 183 -2.28 -17.12 16.11
C PRO A 183 -2.04 -15.75 16.76
N ALA A 184 -2.83 -15.47 17.81
CA ALA A 184 -2.71 -14.24 18.60
C ALA A 184 -1.23 -13.98 18.90
N ALA A 185 -0.76 -12.74 18.62
CA ALA A 185 0.62 -12.36 18.77
C ALA A 185 1.10 -12.69 20.20
N ASP A 186 1.94 -13.72 20.29
CA ASP A 186 2.66 -14.00 21.51
C ASP A 186 3.52 -12.78 21.84
N ALA A 187 3.25 -12.21 23.01
CA ALA A 187 3.88 -10.98 23.49
C ALA A 187 5.40 -11.19 23.48
N GLN A 188 6.07 -10.50 22.58
CA GLN A 188 7.54 -10.46 22.56
C GLN A 188 8.01 -9.68 23.79
N ARG A 189 8.40 -10.41 24.83
CA ARG A 189 9.29 -9.92 25.89
C ARG A 189 10.73 -9.90 25.39
#